data_28cfe581206eff4ca383415356e6b23b
#
_entry.id   28cfe581206eff4ca383415356e6b23b
#
_cell.length_a   1.000
_cell.length_b   1.000
_cell.length_c   1.000
_cell.angle_alpha   90.00
_cell.angle_beta   90.00
_cell.angle_gamma   90.00
#
_symmetry.space_group_name_H-M   'P 1'
#
loop_
_entity.id
_entity.type
_entity.pdbx_description
1 polymer ?
#
loop_
_entity_poly.entity_id
_entity_poly.type
_entity_poly.pdbx_seq_one_letter_code
_entity_poly.pdbx_strand_id
1 'polypeptide(L)'
;MADYRALSAADPEVFEAVAAETRRQNSGLELIASENFVSRAVLEAAGSVLTNTYAEGYPGRRYYGGCEFVDVAETLAIERAKKLFGCEFANVQPNSGSQMNQA
;
A
#
# COMPACT_ATOMS: atom_id res chain seq x y z
N MET A 1 -3.66 -2.84 -18.00
CA MET A 1 -3.03 -1.52 -17.81
C MET A 1 -3.90 -0.74 -16.83
N ALA A 2 -3.33 -0.07 -15.84
CA ALA A 2 -4.11 0.78 -14.93
C ALA A 2 -4.75 1.93 -15.72
N ASP A 3 -5.92 2.39 -15.28
CA ASP A 3 -6.61 3.51 -15.92
C ASP A 3 -6.09 4.83 -15.34
N TYR A 4 -5.17 5.47 -16.05
CA TYR A 4 -4.56 6.73 -15.65
C TYR A 4 -5.19 7.96 -16.34
N ARG A 5 -6.44 7.86 -16.82
CA ARG A 5 -7.10 8.97 -17.56
C ARG A 5 -7.19 10.24 -16.73
N ALA A 6 -7.52 10.13 -15.45
CA ALA A 6 -7.59 11.28 -14.56
C ALA A 6 -6.23 11.95 -14.38
N LEU A 7 -5.16 11.16 -14.17
CA LEU A 7 -3.80 11.69 -14.04
C LEU A 7 -3.33 12.34 -15.34
N SER A 8 -3.54 11.70 -16.50
CA SER A 8 -3.12 12.27 -17.78
C SER A 8 -3.82 13.59 -18.14
N ALA A 9 -5.03 13.79 -17.63
CA ALA A 9 -5.77 15.04 -17.83
C ALA A 9 -5.36 16.13 -16.84
N ALA A 10 -5.04 15.76 -15.58
CA ALA A 10 -4.73 16.72 -14.52
C ALA A 10 -3.24 17.12 -14.51
N ASP A 11 -2.34 16.18 -14.77
CA ASP A 11 -0.89 16.39 -14.75
C ASP A 11 -0.21 15.51 -15.81
N PRO A 12 -0.11 15.99 -17.04
CA PRO A 12 0.52 15.26 -18.14
C PRO A 12 2.01 14.95 -17.89
N GLU A 13 2.74 15.80 -17.19
CA GLU A 13 4.17 15.60 -16.91
C GLU A 13 4.40 14.42 -15.98
N VAL A 14 3.63 14.33 -14.91
CA VAL A 14 3.67 13.17 -14.00
C VAL A 14 3.15 11.91 -14.70
N PHE A 15 2.11 12.01 -15.51
CA PHE A 15 1.62 10.88 -16.29
C PHE A 15 2.69 10.31 -17.21
N GLU A 16 3.43 11.16 -17.95
CA GLU A 16 4.52 10.70 -18.83
C GLU A 16 5.65 10.03 -18.03
N ALA A 17 5.99 10.54 -16.86
CA ALA A 17 6.97 9.90 -15.98
C ALA A 17 6.53 8.50 -15.56
N VAL A 18 5.27 8.33 -15.12
CA VAL A 18 4.70 7.01 -14.76
C VAL A 18 4.65 6.07 -15.96
N ALA A 19 4.28 6.58 -17.12
CA ALA A 19 4.25 5.78 -18.35
C ALA A 19 5.66 5.35 -18.78
N ALA A 20 6.66 6.22 -18.66
CA ALA A 20 8.05 5.91 -18.93
C ALA A 20 8.60 4.85 -17.97
N GLU A 21 8.32 4.97 -16.69
CA GLU A 21 8.71 4.00 -15.67
C GLU A 21 8.03 2.63 -15.92
N THR A 22 6.77 2.62 -16.31
CA THR A 22 6.08 1.38 -16.68
C THR A 22 6.79 0.69 -17.86
N ARG A 23 7.20 1.46 -18.86
CA ARG A 23 7.99 0.92 -19.99
C ARG A 23 9.34 0.37 -19.53
N ARG A 24 10.05 1.12 -18.66
CA ARG A 24 11.34 0.70 -18.12
C ARG A 24 11.22 -0.64 -17.39
N GLN A 25 10.25 -0.78 -16.49
CA GLN A 25 10.04 -2.01 -15.73
C GLN A 25 9.69 -3.21 -16.63
N ASN A 26 8.93 -2.99 -17.72
CA ASN A 26 8.58 -4.06 -18.66
C ASN A 26 9.70 -4.45 -19.61
N SER A 27 10.73 -3.63 -19.79
CA SER A 27 11.81 -3.85 -20.75
C SER A 27 13.12 -4.34 -20.15
N GLY A 28 13.22 -4.37 -18.82
CA GLY A 28 14.45 -4.73 -18.11
C GLY A 28 14.28 -5.91 -17.16
N LEU A 29 15.40 -6.44 -16.69
CA LEU A 29 15.46 -7.35 -15.55
C LEU A 29 15.82 -6.55 -14.32
N GLU A 30 14.97 -6.64 -13.29
CA GLU A 30 15.25 -6.05 -11.98
C GLU A 30 16.00 -7.08 -11.12
N LEU A 31 17.24 -6.74 -10.74
CA LEU A 31 18.11 -7.61 -9.96
C LEU A 31 18.37 -7.10 -8.53
N ILE A 32 17.69 -6.02 -8.12
CA ILE A 32 17.77 -5.50 -6.77
C ILE A 32 16.88 -6.35 -5.85
N ALA A 33 17.50 -7.08 -4.93
CA ALA A 33 16.81 -8.06 -4.08
C ALA A 33 15.71 -7.48 -3.18
N SER A 34 15.75 -6.18 -2.90
CA SER A 34 14.74 -5.47 -2.09
C SER A 34 13.52 -4.99 -2.88
N GLU A 35 13.54 -5.08 -4.21
CA GLU A 35 12.42 -4.64 -5.05
C GLU A 35 11.43 -5.78 -5.33
N ASN A 36 10.15 -5.42 -5.44
CA ASN A 36 9.06 -6.35 -5.72
C ASN A 36 8.01 -5.70 -6.61
N PHE A 37 7.69 -6.37 -7.70
CA PHE A 37 6.57 -5.97 -8.56
C PHE A 37 5.26 -6.36 -7.91
N VAL A 38 4.54 -5.38 -7.39
CA VAL A 38 3.25 -5.61 -6.74
C VAL A 38 2.15 -5.94 -7.72
N SER A 39 1.15 -6.68 -7.27
CA SER A 39 -0.02 -6.98 -8.10
C SER A 39 -0.86 -5.72 -8.35
N ARG A 40 -1.66 -5.76 -9.40
CA ARG A 40 -2.62 -4.69 -9.71
C ARG A 40 -3.58 -4.43 -8.53
N ALA A 41 -4.01 -5.47 -7.84
CA ALA A 41 -4.89 -5.34 -6.66
C ALA A 41 -4.24 -4.53 -5.54
N VAL A 42 -2.93 -4.69 -5.31
CA VAL A 42 -2.18 -3.88 -4.33
C VAL A 42 -2.14 -2.41 -4.76
N LEU A 43 -1.88 -2.12 -6.05
CA LEU A 43 -1.89 -0.75 -6.56
C LEU A 43 -3.28 -0.10 -6.44
N GLU A 44 -4.35 -0.83 -6.73
CA GLU A 44 -5.72 -0.35 -6.60
C GLU A 44 -6.07 -0.06 -5.12
N ALA A 45 -5.67 -0.92 -4.20
CA ALA A 45 -5.89 -0.71 -2.77
C ALA A 45 -5.10 0.50 -2.23
N ALA A 46 -3.81 0.62 -2.61
CA ALA A 46 -2.95 1.72 -2.18
C ALA A 46 -3.42 3.09 -2.73
N GLY A 47 -3.96 3.12 -3.96
CA GLY A 47 -4.52 4.33 -4.58
C GLY A 47 -6.00 4.56 -4.32
N SER A 48 -6.58 3.91 -3.31
CA SER A 48 -7.99 4.04 -2.99
C SER A 48 -8.31 5.24 -2.09
N VAL A 49 -9.59 5.46 -1.82
CA VAL A 49 -10.07 6.51 -0.90
C VAL A 49 -9.58 6.35 0.54
N LEU A 50 -9.03 5.21 0.92
CA LEU A 50 -8.38 5.01 2.21
C LEU A 50 -7.19 5.97 2.40
N THR A 51 -6.58 6.44 1.31
CA THR A 51 -5.52 7.46 1.32
C THR A 51 -5.97 8.80 1.90
N ASN A 52 -7.27 9.10 1.90
CA ASN A 52 -7.81 10.40 2.32
C ASN A 52 -7.90 10.55 3.84
N THR A 53 -7.64 9.52 4.62
CA THR A 53 -7.98 9.52 6.04
C THR A 53 -6.79 9.07 6.91
N TYR A 54 -6.70 9.66 8.09
CA TYR A 54 -5.86 9.15 9.16
C TYR A 54 -6.62 8.12 10.00
N ALA A 55 -5.87 7.18 10.60
CA ALA A 55 -6.43 6.14 11.46
C ALA A 55 -5.55 5.92 12.70
N GLU A 56 -5.27 7.01 13.42
CA GLU A 56 -4.45 6.97 14.63
C GLU A 56 -5.09 6.08 15.70
N GLY A 57 -4.27 5.26 16.34
CA GLY A 57 -4.69 4.22 17.27
C GLY A 57 -4.72 2.84 16.61
N TYR A 58 -5.55 1.94 17.13
CA TYR A 58 -5.67 0.56 16.66
C TYR A 58 -7.13 0.21 16.34
N PRO A 59 -7.43 -0.86 15.62
CA PRO A 59 -8.81 -1.29 15.37
C PRO A 59 -9.65 -1.32 16.64
N GLY A 60 -10.80 -0.66 16.62
CA GLY A 60 -11.68 -0.53 17.76
C GLY A 60 -11.20 0.41 18.88
N ARG A 61 -10.02 1.02 18.73
CA ARG A 61 -9.40 1.95 19.71
C ARG A 61 -8.80 3.16 19.02
N ARG A 62 -9.56 3.81 18.16
CA ARG A 62 -9.14 5.01 17.42
C ARG A 62 -9.34 6.27 18.26
N TYR A 63 -8.56 7.29 17.97
CA TYR A 63 -8.67 8.57 18.64
C TYR A 63 -9.86 9.40 18.16
N TYR A 64 -10.43 9.07 16.98
CA TYR A 64 -11.57 9.76 16.38
C TYR A 64 -12.43 8.80 15.54
N GLY A 65 -13.61 9.27 15.13
CA GLY A 65 -14.54 8.49 14.30
C GLY A 65 -14.15 8.41 12.82
N GLY A 66 -14.93 7.66 12.06
CA GLY A 66 -14.73 7.51 10.61
C GLY A 66 -13.72 6.44 10.20
N CYS A 67 -13.37 5.52 11.12
CA CYS A 67 -12.39 4.47 10.89
C CYS A 67 -12.99 3.06 10.74
N GLU A 68 -14.29 2.94 10.61
CA GLU A 68 -15.00 1.65 10.62
C GLU A 68 -14.48 0.70 9.52
N PHE A 69 -14.25 1.22 8.33
CA PHE A 69 -13.76 0.42 7.20
C PHE A 69 -12.25 0.28 7.18
N VAL A 70 -11.51 1.26 7.71
CA VAL A 70 -10.07 1.14 7.94
C VAL A 70 -9.79 0.05 8.96
N ASP A 71 -10.61 -0.05 10.01
CA ASP A 71 -10.53 -1.12 11.01
C ASP A 71 -10.67 -2.51 10.38
N VAL A 72 -11.58 -2.66 9.42
CA VAL A 72 -11.73 -3.91 8.67
C VAL A 72 -10.45 -4.23 7.88
N ALA A 73 -9.90 -3.25 7.15
CA ALA A 73 -8.69 -3.45 6.36
C ALA A 73 -7.49 -3.81 7.23
N GLU A 74 -7.28 -3.09 8.34
CA GLU A 74 -6.17 -3.36 9.26
C GLU A 74 -6.32 -4.71 9.97
N THR A 75 -7.52 -5.04 10.42
CA THR A 75 -7.79 -6.35 11.06
C THR A 75 -7.53 -7.51 10.08
N LEU A 76 -7.98 -7.39 8.83
CA LEU A 76 -7.67 -8.38 7.81
C LEU A 76 -6.17 -8.52 7.56
N ALA A 77 -5.44 -7.42 7.54
CA ALA A 77 -3.99 -7.45 7.36
C ALA A 77 -3.31 -8.17 8.53
N ILE A 78 -3.70 -7.87 9.78
CA ILE A 78 -3.20 -8.53 11.00
C ILE A 78 -3.45 -10.04 10.94
N GLU A 79 -4.70 -10.46 10.70
CA GLU A 79 -5.05 -11.89 10.69
C GLU A 79 -4.36 -12.65 9.55
N ARG A 80 -4.21 -12.02 8.38
CA ARG A 80 -3.48 -12.62 7.25
C ARG A 80 -1.98 -12.72 7.51
N ALA A 81 -1.37 -11.71 8.14
CA ALA A 81 0.03 -11.77 8.56
C ALA A 81 0.26 -12.88 9.58
N LYS A 82 -0.59 -12.97 10.60
CA LYS A 82 -0.53 -14.08 11.60
C LYS A 82 -0.61 -15.45 10.93
N LYS A 83 -1.53 -15.62 10.00
CA LYS A 83 -1.68 -16.88 9.27
C LYS A 83 -0.47 -17.19 8.38
N LEU A 84 0.06 -16.18 7.70
CA LEU A 84 1.18 -16.35 6.77
C LEU A 84 2.47 -16.75 7.49
N PHE A 85 2.74 -16.11 8.63
CA PHE A 85 3.98 -16.32 9.40
C PHE A 85 3.84 -17.31 10.56
N GLY A 86 2.64 -17.83 10.82
CA GLY A 86 2.38 -18.77 11.92
C GLY A 86 2.60 -18.14 13.30
N CYS A 87 2.36 -16.85 13.46
CA CYS A 87 2.58 -16.13 14.71
C CYS A 87 1.27 -15.79 15.44
N GLU A 88 1.36 -15.62 16.76
CA GLU A 88 0.20 -15.28 17.61
C GLU A 88 -0.17 -13.81 17.51
N PHE A 89 0.83 -12.93 17.28
CA PHE A 89 0.66 -11.49 17.25
C PHE A 89 1.28 -10.90 15.98
N ALA A 90 0.68 -9.86 15.44
CA ALA A 90 1.21 -9.10 14.32
C ALA A 90 0.84 -7.62 14.48
N ASN A 91 1.77 -6.73 14.18
CA ASN A 91 1.53 -5.30 14.03
C ASN A 91 1.84 -4.93 12.57
N VAL A 92 0.86 -4.37 11.87
CA VAL A 92 0.96 -4.02 10.46
C VAL A 92 1.04 -2.50 10.22
N GLN A 93 1.16 -1.72 11.29
CA GLN A 93 1.22 -0.26 11.19
C GLN A 93 2.56 0.33 10.79
N PRO A 94 3.74 -0.30 11.05
CA PRO A 94 5.00 0.26 10.57
C PRO A 94 4.98 0.46 9.06
N ASN A 95 5.27 1.68 8.61
CA ASN A 95 5.17 2.08 7.21
C ASN A 95 6.51 2.04 6.47
N SER A 96 7.56 1.54 7.10
CA SER A 96 8.86 1.35 6.48
C SER A 96 9.65 0.21 7.11
N GLY A 97 10.57 -0.37 6.33
CA GLY A 97 11.51 -1.37 6.83
C GLY A 97 12.39 -0.84 7.97
N SER A 98 12.74 0.45 7.92
CA SER A 98 13.52 1.09 9.00
C SER A 98 12.78 1.08 10.33
N GLN A 99 11.49 1.39 10.34
CA GLN A 99 10.68 1.35 11.56
C GLN A 99 10.54 -0.07 12.12
N MET A 100 10.34 -1.07 11.25
CA MET A 100 10.28 -2.46 11.67
C MET A 100 11.60 -2.96 12.25
N ASN A 101 12.71 -2.50 11.70
CA ASN A 101 14.04 -2.89 12.18
C ASN A 101 14.46 -2.20 13.49
N GLN A 102 13.76 -1.15 13.88
CA GLN A 102 14.00 -0.46 15.17
C GLN A 102 13.17 -1.04 16.32
N ALA A 103 12.11 -1.78 16.02
CA ALA A 103 11.26 -2.43 17.01
C ALA A 103 11.87 -3.73 17.48
#